data_536351059608ae48515da7b0931659cc
#
_entry.id   536351059608ae48515da7b0931659cc
#
_cell.length_a   1.000
_cell.length_b   1.000
_cell.length_c   1.000
_cell.angle_alpha   90.00
_cell.angle_beta   90.00
_cell.angle_gamma   90.00
#
_symmetry.space_group_name_H-M   'P 1'
#
loop_
_entity.id
_entity.type
_entity.pdbx_description
1 polymer ?
#
loop_
_entity_poly.entity_id
_entity_poly.type
_entity_poly.pdbx_seq_one_letter_code
_entity_poly.pdbx_strand_id
1 'polypeptide(L)'
;MSSLRQTLFLACLLSLPALAQQPTRPPITGIAFARFYTTDATAAQKFYGSTLGFERKEADDMWLYPVNHSQWIEVLITPAPPQPNVRMAAVAFTTNDADKLERYLEAHNITPDIPLKDGQFGVRDPEGNLVIFVQQNSVKPVATALASPSAASTRMIHVGFIVTDRAKEDAFWQQILGFRPYWHGGPKDDGVINWASLQVPDGTDWLEYMLNAGPSPNLHQTGVMDHFSLGVSHMNDAVTALAHNHCEGPNCTKTQMGRDGKVQLNLFDPDQTRVEFMEFAPAQEPCCSPFTGKHPTPGDQNN
;
A
#
# COMPACT_ATOMS: atom_id res chain seq x y z
N MET A 1 18.78 84.52 -20.22
CA MET A 1 17.53 83.76 -19.80
C MET A 1 17.72 82.30 -20.18
N SER A 2 18.14 81.50 -19.22
CA SER A 2 18.51 80.09 -19.42
C SER A 2 17.43 79.23 -18.77
N SER A 3 16.68 78.44 -19.57
CA SER A 3 15.61 77.57 -19.14
C SER A 3 16.17 76.17 -18.85
N LEU A 4 16.14 75.76 -17.58
CA LEU A 4 16.53 74.48 -17.08
C LEU A 4 15.37 73.48 -17.37
N ARG A 5 15.55 72.49 -18.26
CA ARG A 5 14.60 71.41 -18.45
C ARG A 5 14.92 70.28 -17.44
N GLN A 6 14.06 70.09 -16.46
CA GLN A 6 14.06 68.93 -15.55
C GLN A 6 13.49 67.71 -16.27
N THR A 7 14.32 66.68 -16.49
CA THR A 7 13.89 65.39 -16.99
C THR A 7 13.55 64.48 -15.80
N LEU A 8 12.27 64.17 -15.69
CA LEU A 8 11.76 63.23 -14.65
C LEU A 8 12.05 61.79 -15.15
N PHE A 9 12.93 61.07 -14.46
CA PHE A 9 13.12 59.64 -14.67
C PHE A 9 12.06 58.89 -13.87
N LEU A 10 11.09 58.28 -14.54
CA LEU A 10 10.10 57.39 -13.94
C LEU A 10 10.73 55.98 -13.83
N ALA A 11 11.17 55.61 -12.60
CA ALA A 11 11.68 54.28 -12.33
C ALA A 11 10.49 53.33 -12.24
N CYS A 12 10.23 52.54 -13.27
CA CYS A 12 9.33 51.38 -13.19
C CYS A 12 9.97 50.28 -12.36
N LEU A 13 9.54 50.14 -11.09
CA LEU A 13 9.82 48.97 -10.26
C LEU A 13 9.05 47.77 -10.85
N LEU A 14 9.71 46.93 -11.62
CA LEU A 14 9.23 45.61 -12.00
C LEU A 14 9.27 44.72 -10.75
N SER A 15 8.11 44.58 -10.10
CA SER A 15 7.92 43.53 -9.09
C SER A 15 7.95 42.17 -9.78
N LEU A 16 9.09 41.48 -9.73
CA LEU A 16 9.15 40.06 -10.07
C LEU A 16 8.25 39.30 -9.12
N PRO A 17 7.30 38.47 -9.64
CA PRO A 17 6.54 37.58 -8.78
C PRO A 17 7.55 36.66 -8.07
N ALA A 18 7.53 36.62 -6.75
CA ALA A 18 8.23 35.62 -5.98
C ALA A 18 7.69 34.24 -6.43
N LEU A 19 8.50 33.47 -7.11
CA LEU A 19 8.19 32.07 -7.37
C LEU A 19 8.01 31.40 -6.00
N ALA A 20 6.78 31.16 -5.62
CA ALA A 20 6.48 30.39 -4.41
C ALA A 20 7.19 29.04 -4.59
N GLN A 21 8.15 28.76 -3.69
CA GLN A 21 8.87 27.50 -3.70
C GLN A 21 7.86 26.38 -3.48
N GLN A 22 7.77 25.45 -4.44
CA GLN A 22 6.89 24.29 -4.31
C GLN A 22 7.23 23.57 -3.01
N PRO A 23 6.22 23.17 -2.20
CA PRO A 23 6.48 22.46 -0.97
C PRO A 23 7.22 21.15 -1.27
N THR A 24 8.19 20.82 -0.45
CA THR A 24 8.89 19.53 -0.55
C THR A 24 8.01 18.43 0.03
N ARG A 25 7.89 17.29 -0.67
CA ARG A 25 7.16 16.11 -0.19
C ARG A 25 7.79 15.61 1.12
N PRO A 26 7.01 15.44 2.19
CA PRO A 26 7.50 14.73 3.39
C PRO A 26 7.71 13.24 3.10
N PRO A 27 8.51 12.55 3.92
CA PRO A 27 8.75 11.12 3.76
C PRO A 27 7.46 10.28 3.76
N ILE A 28 7.42 9.26 2.87
CA ILE A 28 6.44 8.17 2.87
C ILE A 28 7.25 6.89 3.08
N THR A 29 7.10 6.29 4.28
CA THR A 29 8.08 5.34 4.81
C THR A 29 7.70 3.88 4.67
N GLY A 30 6.42 3.58 4.45
CA GLY A 30 5.95 2.19 4.32
C GLY A 30 4.44 2.10 4.20
N ILE A 31 3.94 0.88 4.20
CA ILE A 31 2.51 0.59 4.24
C ILE A 31 2.04 0.74 5.68
N ALA A 32 0.90 1.41 5.88
CA ALA A 32 0.22 1.47 7.16
C ALA A 32 -0.82 0.34 7.28
N PHE A 33 -1.74 0.26 6.31
CA PHE A 33 -2.76 -0.80 6.29
C PHE A 33 -3.29 -1.11 4.88
N ALA A 34 -3.96 -2.25 4.79
CA ALA A 34 -4.88 -2.58 3.71
C ALA A 34 -6.28 -2.77 4.32
N ARG A 35 -7.31 -2.21 3.70
CA ARG A 35 -8.71 -2.25 4.17
C ARG A 35 -9.57 -3.03 3.20
N PHE A 36 -10.34 -3.98 3.74
CA PHE A 36 -11.20 -4.85 2.96
C PHE A 36 -12.63 -4.88 3.51
N TYR A 37 -13.59 -5.07 2.62
CA TYR A 37 -14.96 -5.39 2.99
C TYR A 37 -15.10 -6.89 3.24
N THR A 38 -15.84 -7.27 4.29
CA THR A 38 -16.30 -8.65 4.48
C THR A 38 -17.83 -8.71 4.50
N THR A 39 -18.37 -9.74 3.86
CA THR A 39 -19.79 -10.07 3.91
C THR A 39 -20.13 -11.11 4.97
N ASP A 40 -19.12 -11.79 5.53
CA ASP A 40 -19.22 -12.79 6.58
C ASP A 40 -18.25 -12.50 7.74
N ALA A 41 -18.74 -11.79 8.74
CA ALA A 41 -17.96 -11.41 9.92
C ALA A 41 -17.39 -12.65 10.67
N THR A 42 -18.14 -13.74 10.77
CA THR A 42 -17.70 -14.93 11.49
C THR A 42 -16.56 -15.62 10.76
N ALA A 43 -16.68 -15.79 9.45
CA ALA A 43 -15.62 -16.39 8.64
C ALA A 43 -14.38 -15.49 8.57
N ALA A 44 -14.55 -14.15 8.48
CA ALA A 44 -13.44 -13.20 8.53
C ALA A 44 -12.70 -13.24 9.87
N GLN A 45 -13.42 -13.30 11.01
CA GLN A 45 -12.80 -13.46 12.33
C GLN A 45 -12.01 -14.78 12.43
N LYS A 46 -12.56 -15.89 11.91
CA LYS A 46 -11.84 -17.18 11.87
C LYS A 46 -10.56 -17.04 11.02
N PHE A 47 -10.64 -16.40 9.88
CA PHE A 47 -9.51 -16.26 8.98
C PHE A 47 -8.42 -15.34 9.54
N TYR A 48 -8.72 -14.06 9.78
CA TYR A 48 -7.72 -13.08 10.24
C TYR A 48 -7.28 -13.35 11.69
N GLY A 49 -8.23 -13.68 12.58
CA GLY A 49 -7.96 -13.91 14.00
C GLY A 49 -7.35 -15.28 14.29
N SER A 50 -7.99 -16.36 13.81
CA SER A 50 -7.54 -17.69 14.18
C SER A 50 -6.49 -18.24 13.21
N THR A 51 -6.74 -18.20 11.90
CA THR A 51 -5.84 -18.80 10.91
C THR A 51 -4.56 -17.98 10.72
N LEU A 52 -4.65 -16.66 10.53
CA LEU A 52 -3.47 -15.81 10.45
C LEU A 52 -2.87 -15.48 11.82
N GLY A 53 -3.63 -15.66 12.90
CA GLY A 53 -3.18 -15.51 14.28
C GLY A 53 -3.10 -14.08 14.78
N PHE A 54 -3.76 -13.11 14.15
CA PHE A 54 -3.74 -11.72 14.60
C PHE A 54 -4.76 -11.45 15.71
N GLU A 55 -4.39 -10.62 16.68
CA GLU A 55 -5.29 -10.17 17.73
C GLU A 55 -6.25 -9.09 17.22
N ARG A 56 -7.56 -9.33 17.27
CA ARG A 56 -8.55 -8.33 16.87
C ARG A 56 -8.65 -7.17 17.86
N LYS A 57 -8.67 -5.96 17.34
CA LYS A 57 -9.09 -4.73 18.05
C LYS A 57 -10.33 -4.18 17.36
N GLU A 58 -11.25 -3.61 18.11
CA GLU A 58 -12.46 -2.97 17.58
C GLU A 58 -12.26 -1.46 17.49
N ALA A 59 -12.72 -0.89 16.38
CA ALA A 59 -12.70 0.54 16.15
C ALA A 59 -13.95 0.91 15.33
N ASP A 60 -14.92 1.57 15.98
CA ASP A 60 -16.19 1.99 15.40
C ASP A 60 -16.91 0.85 14.63
N ASP A 61 -17.00 0.92 13.31
CA ASP A 61 -17.66 -0.01 12.41
C ASP A 61 -16.71 -1.02 11.73
N MET A 62 -15.44 -1.07 12.17
CA MET A 62 -14.41 -1.92 11.58
C MET A 62 -13.62 -2.70 12.62
N TRP A 63 -13.00 -3.77 12.17
CA TRP A 63 -12.03 -4.51 12.94
C TRP A 63 -10.61 -4.19 12.50
N LEU A 64 -9.73 -3.98 13.46
CA LEU A 64 -8.29 -3.81 13.24
C LEU A 64 -7.57 -5.08 13.67
N TYR A 65 -6.69 -5.58 12.79
CA TYR A 65 -5.80 -6.70 13.08
C TYR A 65 -4.36 -6.20 13.00
N PRO A 66 -3.76 -5.75 14.12
CA PRO A 66 -2.38 -5.30 14.15
C PRO A 66 -1.43 -6.41 13.70
N VAL A 67 -0.64 -6.12 12.67
CA VAL A 67 0.48 -6.96 12.21
C VAL A 67 1.71 -6.65 13.06
N ASN A 68 1.91 -5.37 13.37
CA ASN A 68 2.90 -4.84 14.31
C ASN A 68 2.45 -3.46 14.82
N HIS A 69 3.31 -2.72 15.51
CA HIS A 69 2.97 -1.40 16.09
C HIS A 69 2.73 -0.28 15.04
N SER A 70 3.02 -0.50 13.76
CA SER A 70 2.87 0.49 12.68
C SER A 70 2.07 0.00 11.49
N GLN A 71 1.77 -1.31 11.43
CA GLN A 71 1.05 -1.93 10.31
C GLN A 71 -0.12 -2.76 10.80
N TRP A 72 -1.26 -2.69 10.10
CA TRP A 72 -2.45 -3.47 10.45
C TRP A 72 -3.31 -3.78 9.23
N ILE A 73 -4.25 -4.69 9.39
CA ILE A 73 -5.29 -4.99 8.41
C ILE A 73 -6.59 -4.42 8.96
N GLU A 74 -7.40 -3.80 8.14
CA GLU A 74 -8.73 -3.31 8.47
C GLU A 74 -9.81 -4.12 7.76
N VAL A 75 -10.82 -4.54 8.50
CA VAL A 75 -11.95 -5.29 7.96
C VAL A 75 -13.25 -4.56 8.27
N LEU A 76 -13.89 -4.02 7.23
CA LEU A 76 -15.19 -3.40 7.26
C LEU A 76 -16.28 -4.46 7.08
N ILE A 77 -17.21 -4.53 8.03
CA ILE A 77 -18.30 -5.51 7.99
C ILE A 77 -19.49 -4.88 7.26
N THR A 78 -19.83 -5.41 6.09
CA THR A 78 -20.99 -4.95 5.33
C THR A 78 -21.62 -6.07 4.52
N PRO A 79 -22.97 -6.24 4.60
CA PRO A 79 -23.66 -7.25 3.79
C PRO A 79 -23.68 -6.90 2.28
N ALA A 80 -23.43 -5.63 1.94
CA ALA A 80 -23.48 -5.13 0.56
C ALA A 80 -22.31 -4.17 0.29
N PRO A 81 -21.13 -4.69 -0.13
CA PRO A 81 -20.02 -3.85 -0.57
C PRO A 81 -20.46 -2.91 -1.71
N PRO A 82 -19.88 -1.70 -1.80
CA PRO A 82 -20.27 -0.71 -2.81
C PRO A 82 -20.17 -1.23 -4.26
N GLN A 83 -19.25 -2.14 -4.49
CA GLN A 83 -19.08 -2.82 -5.80
C GLN A 83 -19.09 -4.33 -5.58
N PRO A 84 -19.91 -5.08 -6.34
CA PRO A 84 -20.16 -6.51 -6.05
C PRO A 84 -18.90 -7.39 -6.16
N ASN A 85 -17.94 -7.00 -7.01
CA ASN A 85 -16.72 -7.79 -7.23
C ASN A 85 -15.46 -7.17 -6.61
N VAL A 86 -15.54 -6.05 -5.90
CA VAL A 86 -14.40 -5.37 -5.26
C VAL A 86 -14.49 -5.51 -3.76
N ARG A 87 -13.42 -5.96 -3.14
CA ARG A 87 -13.30 -6.09 -1.69
C ARG A 87 -12.31 -5.12 -1.07
N MET A 88 -11.30 -4.68 -1.81
CA MET A 88 -10.38 -3.66 -1.32
C MET A 88 -11.09 -2.32 -1.21
N ALA A 89 -11.14 -1.77 -0.01
CA ALA A 89 -11.78 -0.49 0.28
C ALA A 89 -10.77 0.67 0.31
N ALA A 90 -9.54 0.40 0.72
CA ALA A 90 -8.45 1.38 0.76
C ALA A 90 -7.09 0.70 0.90
N VAL A 91 -6.05 1.40 0.47
CA VAL A 91 -4.66 1.14 0.84
C VAL A 91 -4.11 2.35 1.59
N ALA A 92 -3.20 2.14 2.54
CA ALA A 92 -2.66 3.24 3.32
C ALA A 92 -1.16 3.18 3.46
N PHE A 93 -0.54 4.37 3.46
CA PHE A 93 0.90 4.54 3.60
C PHE A 93 1.21 5.46 4.79
N THR A 94 2.31 5.17 5.46
CA THR A 94 2.78 5.94 6.62
C THR A 94 3.61 7.14 6.17
N THR A 95 3.36 8.29 6.78
CA THR A 95 4.17 9.50 6.63
C THR A 95 4.58 10.05 7.98
N ASN A 96 5.68 10.79 8.05
CA ASN A 96 6.06 11.47 9.30
C ASN A 96 5.33 12.82 9.48
N ASP A 97 4.70 13.38 8.44
CA ASP A 97 4.03 14.67 8.51
C ASP A 97 2.83 14.70 7.56
N ALA A 98 1.68 14.24 8.07
CA ALA A 98 0.45 14.13 7.29
C ALA A 98 -0.10 15.50 6.84
N ASP A 99 -0.01 16.52 7.70
CA ASP A 99 -0.45 17.87 7.39
C ASP A 99 0.39 18.51 6.26
N LYS A 100 1.70 18.33 6.30
CA LYS A 100 2.58 18.79 5.22
C LYS A 100 2.37 18.01 3.93
N LEU A 101 2.07 16.69 4.02
CA LEU A 101 1.81 15.87 2.84
C LEU A 101 0.49 16.23 2.19
N GLU A 102 -0.56 16.50 2.97
CA GLU A 102 -1.84 17.00 2.44
C GLU A 102 -1.62 18.30 1.65
N ARG A 103 -0.96 19.31 2.23
CA ARG A 103 -0.64 20.57 1.52
C ARG A 103 0.25 20.38 0.29
N TYR A 104 1.17 19.41 0.34
CA TYR A 104 1.98 19.06 -0.82
C TYR A 104 1.12 18.53 -1.98
N LEU A 105 0.16 17.64 -1.69
CA LEU A 105 -0.74 17.09 -2.70
C LEU A 105 -1.71 18.16 -3.24
N GLU A 106 -2.23 19.03 -2.39
CA GLU A 106 -3.06 20.18 -2.83
C GLU A 106 -2.29 21.11 -3.78
N ALA A 107 -1.00 21.37 -3.51
CA ALA A 107 -0.14 22.15 -4.40
C ALA A 107 0.11 21.47 -5.76
N HIS A 108 -0.12 20.15 -5.85
CA HIS A 108 -0.11 19.35 -7.09
C HIS A 108 -1.52 19.12 -7.66
N ASN A 109 -2.52 19.90 -7.22
CA ASN A 109 -3.93 19.82 -7.63
C ASN A 109 -4.60 18.49 -7.29
N ILE A 110 -4.16 17.81 -6.23
CA ILE A 110 -4.81 16.62 -5.68
C ILE A 110 -5.55 17.05 -4.42
N THR A 111 -6.88 17.12 -4.52
CA THR A 111 -7.74 17.50 -3.40
C THR A 111 -8.04 16.28 -2.53
N PRO A 112 -7.92 16.36 -1.19
CA PRO A 112 -8.33 15.29 -0.31
C PRO A 112 -9.82 14.94 -0.46
N ASP A 113 -10.10 13.64 -0.60
CA ASP A 113 -11.45 13.07 -0.56
C ASP A 113 -11.92 12.92 0.90
N ILE A 114 -10.96 12.60 1.79
CA ILE A 114 -11.12 12.59 3.24
C ILE A 114 -10.16 13.64 3.82
N PRO A 115 -10.65 14.74 4.41
CA PRO A 115 -9.79 15.78 4.96
C PRO A 115 -9.02 15.28 6.18
N LEU A 116 -7.89 15.93 6.46
CA LEU A 116 -7.02 15.58 7.58
C LEU A 116 -7.77 15.61 8.92
N LYS A 117 -7.80 14.46 9.58
CA LYS A 117 -8.34 14.30 10.92
C LYS A 117 -7.56 13.23 11.67
N ASP A 118 -7.21 13.48 12.91
CA ASP A 118 -6.52 12.52 13.80
C ASP A 118 -5.22 11.94 13.19
N GLY A 119 -4.53 12.74 12.36
CA GLY A 119 -3.31 12.34 11.67
C GLY A 119 -3.52 11.48 10.43
N GLN A 120 -4.73 11.44 9.89
CA GLN A 120 -5.04 10.68 8.66
C GLN A 120 -5.80 11.56 7.68
N PHE A 121 -5.51 11.42 6.39
CA PHE A 121 -6.29 11.98 5.30
C PHE A 121 -6.30 11.01 4.11
N GLY A 122 -7.24 11.18 3.18
CA GLY A 122 -7.37 10.30 2.03
C GLY A 122 -7.52 11.06 0.72
N VAL A 123 -6.92 10.52 -0.33
CA VAL A 123 -7.08 11.00 -1.71
C VAL A 123 -7.52 9.85 -2.60
N ARG A 124 -7.99 10.17 -3.82
CA ARG A 124 -8.19 9.16 -4.86
C ARG A 124 -6.99 9.15 -5.81
N ASP A 125 -6.52 7.93 -6.14
CA ASP A 125 -5.62 7.77 -7.26
C ASP A 125 -6.36 7.96 -8.60
N PRO A 126 -5.68 7.96 -9.76
CA PRO A 126 -6.33 8.12 -11.06
C PRO A 126 -7.37 7.04 -11.42
N GLU A 127 -7.29 5.85 -10.86
CA GLU A 127 -8.28 4.77 -11.04
C GLU A 127 -9.46 4.88 -10.05
N GLY A 128 -9.40 5.80 -9.10
CA GLY A 128 -10.42 6.03 -8.08
C GLY A 128 -10.25 5.21 -6.80
N ASN A 129 -9.13 4.49 -6.63
CA ASN A 129 -8.83 3.79 -5.39
C ASN A 129 -8.60 4.78 -4.26
N LEU A 130 -9.13 4.48 -3.08
CA LEU A 130 -8.90 5.30 -1.89
C LEU A 130 -7.51 5.02 -1.32
N VAL A 131 -6.68 6.05 -1.31
CA VAL A 131 -5.31 6.04 -0.75
C VAL A 131 -5.32 6.90 0.50
N ILE A 132 -4.98 6.30 1.63
CA ILE A 132 -4.93 6.99 2.93
C ILE A 132 -3.47 7.19 3.35
N PHE A 133 -3.16 8.39 3.83
CA PHE A 133 -1.87 8.67 4.45
C PHE A 133 -2.05 8.82 5.95
N VAL A 134 -1.22 8.11 6.70
CA VAL A 134 -1.31 7.99 8.15
C VAL A 134 -0.07 8.58 8.79
N GLN A 135 -0.25 9.55 9.67
CA GLN A 135 0.81 10.08 10.53
C GLN A 135 1.35 8.95 11.41
N GLN A 136 2.65 8.77 11.40
CA GLN A 136 3.32 7.77 12.23
C GLN A 136 2.87 7.86 13.71
N ASN A 137 2.55 6.71 14.30
CA ASN A 137 2.08 6.59 15.69
C ASN A 137 0.77 7.34 16.04
N SER A 138 -0.03 7.77 15.06
CA SER A 138 -1.31 8.46 15.33
C SER A 138 -2.43 7.50 15.74
N VAL A 139 -2.46 6.28 15.21
CA VAL A 139 -3.51 5.27 15.48
C VAL A 139 -3.22 4.52 16.78
N LYS A 140 -3.73 5.00 17.89
CA LYS A 140 -3.41 4.51 19.24
C LYS A 140 -3.62 3.00 19.47
N PRO A 141 -4.74 2.37 19.00
CA PRO A 141 -4.94 0.93 19.20
C PRO A 141 -3.84 0.08 18.54
N VAL A 142 -3.23 0.58 17.46
CA VAL A 142 -2.14 -0.10 16.74
C VAL A 142 -0.78 0.30 17.31
N ALA A 143 -0.54 1.58 17.56
CA ALA A 143 0.76 2.08 18.04
C ALA A 143 1.21 1.46 19.38
N THR A 144 0.29 0.92 20.17
CA THR A 144 0.57 0.19 21.42
C THR A 144 0.43 -1.32 21.29
N ALA A 145 0.06 -1.83 20.11
CA ALA A 145 -0.12 -3.26 19.90
C ALA A 145 1.24 -3.96 19.79
N LEU A 146 1.37 -5.08 20.46
CA LEU A 146 2.46 -6.03 20.23
C LEU A 146 2.03 -7.00 19.13
N ALA A 147 3.00 -7.50 18.36
CA ALA A 147 2.72 -8.61 17.46
C ALA A 147 2.16 -9.81 18.24
N SER A 148 1.07 -10.41 17.75
CA SER A 148 0.50 -11.58 18.38
C SER A 148 1.50 -12.75 18.34
N PRO A 149 1.68 -13.51 19.45
CA PRO A 149 2.57 -14.66 19.46
C PRO A 149 2.18 -15.77 18.47
N SER A 150 0.91 -15.81 18.06
CA SER A 150 0.37 -16.76 17.09
C SER A 150 0.38 -16.21 15.65
N ALA A 151 0.80 -14.96 15.43
CA ALA A 151 0.81 -14.37 14.10
C ALA A 151 1.74 -15.14 13.15
N ALA A 152 1.23 -15.52 11.98
CA ALA A 152 2.01 -16.22 10.95
C ALA A 152 3.04 -15.30 10.25
N SER A 153 2.93 -13.99 10.44
CA SER A 153 3.90 -12.97 10.05
C SER A 153 3.75 -11.74 10.94
N THR A 154 4.81 -10.95 11.03
CA THR A 154 4.82 -9.68 11.78
C THR A 154 5.09 -8.47 10.88
N ARG A 155 5.03 -8.65 9.56
CA ARG A 155 5.37 -7.59 8.59
C ARG A 155 4.51 -7.66 7.33
N MET A 156 3.83 -6.55 7.00
CA MET A 156 3.23 -6.35 5.67
C MET A 156 4.29 -5.72 4.75
N ILE A 157 4.50 -6.29 3.57
CA ILE A 157 5.58 -5.86 2.67
C ILE A 157 5.08 -5.29 1.36
N HIS A 158 3.90 -5.69 0.89
CA HIS A 158 3.27 -5.02 -0.24
C HIS A 158 1.75 -5.08 -0.20
N VAL A 159 1.16 -4.16 -0.94
CA VAL A 159 -0.23 -4.15 -1.35
C VAL A 159 -0.29 -4.10 -2.87
N GLY A 160 -1.22 -4.81 -3.48
CA GLY A 160 -1.43 -4.82 -4.93
C GLY A 160 -2.86 -4.50 -5.27
N PHE A 161 -3.08 -3.79 -6.37
CA PHE A 161 -4.41 -3.55 -6.92
C PHE A 161 -4.40 -3.43 -8.45
N ILE A 162 -5.56 -3.60 -9.04
CA ILE A 162 -5.75 -3.53 -10.49
C ILE A 162 -5.43 -2.13 -11.00
N VAL A 163 -4.64 -2.07 -12.07
CA VAL A 163 -4.32 -0.85 -12.80
C VAL A 163 -4.63 -1.04 -14.28
N THR A 164 -5.43 -0.15 -14.85
CA THR A 164 -5.85 -0.17 -16.26
C THR A 164 -5.16 0.91 -17.09
N ASP A 165 -4.91 2.10 -16.50
CA ASP A 165 -4.17 3.21 -17.13
C ASP A 165 -2.84 3.45 -16.41
N ARG A 166 -1.87 2.60 -16.72
CA ARG A 166 -0.54 2.67 -16.11
C ARG A 166 0.12 4.04 -16.23
N ALA A 167 -0.11 4.77 -17.33
CA ALA A 167 0.54 6.06 -17.54
C ALA A 167 0.03 7.12 -16.54
N LYS A 168 -1.26 7.11 -16.24
CA LYS A 168 -1.82 7.99 -15.21
C LYS A 168 -1.37 7.60 -13.81
N GLU A 169 -1.34 6.31 -13.52
CA GLU A 169 -0.85 5.79 -12.23
C GLU A 169 0.63 6.12 -12.03
N ASP A 170 1.48 5.96 -13.04
CA ASP A 170 2.89 6.35 -12.96
C ASP A 170 3.08 7.86 -12.72
N ALA A 171 2.20 8.71 -13.28
CA ALA A 171 2.23 10.15 -13.00
C ALA A 171 1.88 10.46 -11.54
N PHE A 172 0.90 9.77 -10.96
CA PHE A 172 0.52 9.93 -9.55
C PHE A 172 1.57 9.33 -8.61
N TRP A 173 1.87 8.03 -8.75
CA TRP A 173 2.72 7.32 -7.81
C TRP A 173 4.19 7.67 -7.94
N GLN A 174 4.72 7.73 -9.17
CA GLN A 174 6.15 7.97 -9.37
C GLN A 174 6.50 9.45 -9.44
N GLN A 175 5.76 10.26 -10.24
CA GLN A 175 6.16 11.65 -10.47
C GLN A 175 5.74 12.57 -9.31
N ILE A 176 4.56 12.37 -8.73
CA ILE A 176 4.07 13.20 -7.61
C ILE A 176 4.51 12.61 -6.27
N LEU A 177 4.15 11.36 -5.98
CA LEU A 177 4.46 10.73 -4.69
C LEU A 177 5.90 10.22 -4.57
N GLY A 178 6.63 10.05 -5.68
CA GLY A 178 8.04 9.68 -5.68
C GLY A 178 8.31 8.19 -5.44
N PHE A 179 7.31 7.31 -5.64
CA PHE A 179 7.50 5.87 -5.61
C PHE A 179 8.49 5.44 -6.68
N ARG A 180 9.30 4.44 -6.39
CA ARG A 180 10.43 4.03 -7.22
C ARG A 180 10.19 2.66 -7.85
N PRO A 181 10.38 2.47 -9.16
CA PRO A 181 10.35 1.14 -9.74
C PRO A 181 11.21 0.17 -8.91
N TYR A 182 10.72 -1.06 -8.73
CA TYR A 182 11.40 -2.06 -7.92
C TYR A 182 11.63 -3.38 -8.69
N TRP A 183 10.56 -3.95 -9.24
CA TRP A 183 10.59 -5.14 -10.09
C TRP A 183 9.39 -5.13 -11.03
N HIS A 184 9.51 -5.79 -12.17
CA HIS A 184 8.37 -6.06 -13.03
C HIS A 184 8.51 -7.39 -13.75
N GLY A 185 7.37 -8.00 -14.09
CA GLY A 185 7.35 -9.24 -14.80
C GLY A 185 5.96 -9.67 -15.28
N GLY A 186 5.89 -10.87 -15.81
CA GLY A 186 4.68 -11.49 -16.28
C GLY A 186 4.72 -13.00 -16.13
N PRO A 187 3.60 -13.70 -16.39
CA PRO A 187 3.51 -15.16 -16.23
C PRO A 187 4.34 -15.95 -17.28
N LYS A 188 4.74 -15.27 -18.37
CA LYS A 188 5.51 -15.84 -19.47
C LYS A 188 6.73 -14.98 -19.80
N ASP A 189 7.70 -15.57 -20.50
CA ASP A 189 8.89 -14.86 -21.01
C ASP A 189 8.62 -14.26 -22.41
N ASP A 190 7.51 -13.56 -22.55
CA ASP A 190 7.06 -12.92 -23.80
C ASP A 190 7.17 -11.40 -23.79
N GLY A 191 7.74 -10.83 -22.69
CA GLY A 191 7.91 -9.40 -22.49
C GLY A 191 6.63 -8.67 -22.05
N VAL A 192 5.51 -9.36 -21.89
CA VAL A 192 4.27 -8.76 -21.37
C VAL A 192 4.39 -8.56 -19.88
N ILE A 193 4.23 -7.31 -19.42
CA ILE A 193 4.25 -6.95 -18.00
C ILE A 193 2.83 -7.10 -17.44
N ASN A 194 2.66 -8.00 -16.47
CA ASN A 194 1.42 -8.18 -15.72
C ASN A 194 1.53 -7.65 -14.30
N TRP A 195 2.73 -7.55 -13.78
CA TRP A 195 3.06 -7.08 -12.43
C TRP A 195 4.14 -6.01 -12.50
N ALA A 196 3.92 -4.88 -11.83
CA ALA A 196 4.93 -3.84 -11.72
C ALA A 196 4.95 -3.30 -10.28
N SER A 197 6.04 -3.54 -9.58
CA SER A 197 6.22 -3.17 -8.20
C SER A 197 6.92 -1.82 -8.09
N LEU A 198 6.39 -0.92 -7.24
CA LEU A 198 6.92 0.40 -6.94
C LEU A 198 7.18 0.51 -5.44
N GLN A 199 8.45 0.62 -5.03
CA GLN A 199 8.78 0.86 -3.63
C GLN A 199 8.34 2.23 -3.16
N VAL A 200 7.89 2.32 -1.92
CA VAL A 200 7.70 3.60 -1.25
C VAL A 200 8.98 4.44 -1.32
N PRO A 201 8.87 5.76 -1.44
CA PRO A 201 10.06 6.58 -1.69
C PRO A 201 11.12 6.55 -0.59
N ASP A 202 10.69 6.35 0.66
CA ASP A 202 11.56 6.48 1.84
C ASP A 202 11.58 5.19 2.69
N GLY A 203 11.32 4.03 2.06
CA GLY A 203 11.31 2.73 2.71
C GLY A 203 11.50 1.56 1.74
N THR A 204 11.15 0.36 2.20
CA THR A 204 11.35 -0.90 1.46
C THR A 204 10.06 -1.61 1.07
N ASP A 205 8.92 -1.26 1.67
CA ASP A 205 7.61 -1.78 1.27
C ASP A 205 7.26 -1.30 -0.14
N TRP A 206 6.37 -2.01 -0.84
CA TRP A 206 6.01 -1.61 -2.20
C TRP A 206 4.53 -1.73 -2.51
N LEU A 207 4.10 -0.97 -3.49
CA LEU A 207 2.84 -1.09 -4.19
C LEU A 207 3.06 -1.97 -5.43
N GLU A 208 2.12 -2.87 -5.73
CA GLU A 208 2.15 -3.68 -6.94
C GLU A 208 0.98 -3.33 -7.86
N TYR A 209 1.28 -2.88 -9.07
CA TYR A 209 0.29 -2.77 -10.13
C TYR A 209 -0.02 -4.16 -10.68
N MET A 210 -1.29 -4.53 -10.63
CA MET A 210 -1.83 -5.73 -11.25
C MET A 210 -2.44 -5.35 -12.60
N LEU A 211 -1.68 -5.56 -13.66
CA LEU A 211 -2.01 -5.15 -15.02
C LEU A 211 -2.78 -6.24 -15.78
N ASN A 212 -3.48 -5.83 -16.85
CA ASN A 212 -4.16 -6.74 -17.77
C ASN A 212 -5.31 -7.57 -17.13
N ALA A 213 -6.01 -7.00 -16.17
CA ALA A 213 -7.13 -7.65 -15.49
C ALA A 213 -8.31 -8.01 -16.38
N GLY A 214 -8.37 -7.46 -17.60
CA GLY A 214 -9.54 -7.56 -18.47
C GLY A 214 -10.67 -6.58 -18.07
N PRO A 215 -11.70 -6.44 -18.90
CA PRO A 215 -12.67 -5.35 -18.76
C PRO A 215 -13.72 -5.59 -17.68
N SER A 216 -13.88 -6.81 -17.16
CA SER A 216 -14.90 -7.15 -16.17
C SER A 216 -14.46 -8.35 -15.33
N PRO A 217 -13.48 -8.19 -14.45
CA PRO A 217 -13.02 -9.26 -13.59
C PRO A 217 -14.13 -9.68 -12.61
N ASN A 218 -14.28 -11.00 -12.39
CA ASN A 218 -15.18 -11.52 -11.36
C ASN A 218 -14.56 -11.36 -9.97
N LEU A 219 -15.31 -11.67 -8.92
CA LEU A 219 -14.86 -11.53 -7.54
C LEU A 219 -13.53 -12.23 -7.25
N HIS A 220 -13.36 -13.47 -7.74
CA HIS A 220 -12.12 -14.21 -7.52
C HIS A 220 -10.93 -13.56 -8.26
N GLN A 221 -11.12 -13.14 -9.51
CA GLN A 221 -10.06 -12.45 -10.26
C GLN A 221 -9.66 -11.14 -9.61
N THR A 222 -10.65 -10.35 -9.18
CA THR A 222 -10.39 -9.11 -8.44
C THR A 222 -9.67 -9.41 -7.12
N GLY A 223 -10.13 -10.37 -6.35
CA GLY A 223 -9.51 -10.72 -5.06
C GLY A 223 -8.09 -11.29 -5.19
N VAL A 224 -7.75 -11.94 -6.32
CA VAL A 224 -6.36 -12.32 -6.61
C VAL A 224 -5.48 -11.10 -6.87
N MET A 225 -6.03 -10.05 -7.49
CA MET A 225 -5.29 -8.87 -7.90
C MET A 225 -5.28 -7.77 -6.82
N ASP A 226 -6.41 -7.53 -6.16
CA ASP A 226 -6.53 -6.59 -5.03
C ASP A 226 -6.17 -7.33 -3.74
N HIS A 227 -4.91 -7.23 -3.32
CA HIS A 227 -4.36 -8.09 -2.27
C HIS A 227 -3.35 -7.37 -1.39
N PHE A 228 -2.93 -8.07 -0.34
CA PHE A 228 -1.76 -7.67 0.44
C PHE A 228 -0.83 -8.87 0.69
N SER A 229 0.43 -8.58 0.98
CA SER A 229 1.44 -9.60 1.24
C SER A 229 2.11 -9.41 2.60
N LEU A 230 2.28 -10.53 3.26
CA LEU A 230 2.95 -10.70 4.54
C LEU A 230 4.35 -11.27 4.32
N GLY A 231 5.37 -10.54 4.77
CA GLY A 231 6.77 -10.94 4.65
C GLY A 231 7.17 -11.95 5.72
N VAL A 232 7.97 -12.92 5.33
CA VAL A 232 8.58 -13.92 6.24
C VAL A 232 10.05 -14.13 5.90
N SER A 233 10.85 -14.49 6.90
CA SER A 233 12.27 -14.82 6.66
C SER A 233 12.43 -16.15 5.94
N HIS A 234 11.64 -17.14 6.34
CA HIS A 234 11.60 -18.46 5.71
C HIS A 234 10.14 -18.91 5.60
N MET A 235 9.74 -19.38 4.45
CA MET A 235 8.35 -19.82 4.21
C MET A 235 7.92 -20.96 5.13
N ASN A 236 8.85 -21.82 5.54
CA ASN A 236 8.55 -22.89 6.51
C ASN A 236 8.10 -22.37 7.87
N ASP A 237 8.51 -21.17 8.28
CA ASP A 237 8.06 -20.57 9.55
C ASP A 237 6.58 -20.21 9.46
N ALA A 238 6.16 -19.61 8.33
CA ALA A 238 4.75 -19.33 8.08
C ALA A 238 3.90 -20.61 8.01
N VAL A 239 4.36 -21.63 7.27
CA VAL A 239 3.66 -22.94 7.19
C VAL A 239 3.50 -23.56 8.58
N THR A 240 4.55 -23.49 9.41
CA THR A 240 4.50 -24.02 10.79
C THR A 240 3.53 -23.24 11.66
N ALA A 241 3.53 -21.90 11.59
CA ALA A 241 2.60 -21.07 12.34
C ALA A 241 1.14 -21.30 11.88
N LEU A 242 0.90 -21.38 10.57
CA LEU A 242 -0.42 -21.70 10.01
C LEU A 242 -0.92 -23.09 10.47
N ALA A 243 -0.04 -24.10 10.51
CA ALA A 243 -0.39 -25.42 11.01
C ALA A 243 -0.73 -25.38 12.51
N HIS A 244 0.03 -24.64 13.33
CA HIS A 244 -0.26 -24.43 14.75
C HIS A 244 -1.61 -23.72 14.94
N ASN A 245 -1.95 -22.79 14.06
CA ASN A 245 -3.21 -22.05 14.02
C ASN A 245 -4.37 -22.87 13.40
N HIS A 246 -4.18 -24.15 13.15
CA HIS A 246 -5.19 -25.03 12.56
C HIS A 246 -5.70 -24.54 11.18
N CYS A 247 -4.81 -24.02 10.35
CA CYS A 247 -5.14 -23.70 8.95
C CYS A 247 -5.56 -24.97 8.22
N GLU A 248 -6.71 -24.92 7.55
CA GLU A 248 -7.30 -26.06 6.85
C GLU A 248 -7.24 -25.91 5.34
N GLY A 249 -7.02 -27.02 4.64
CA GLY A 249 -7.02 -27.06 3.18
C GLY A 249 -5.61 -27.03 2.55
N PRO A 250 -5.55 -27.29 1.25
CA PRO A 250 -4.26 -27.50 0.55
C PRO A 250 -3.43 -26.21 0.44
N ASN A 251 -4.05 -25.05 0.45
CA ASN A 251 -3.33 -23.78 0.33
C ASN A 251 -2.46 -23.45 1.53
N CYS A 252 -2.74 -24.02 2.71
CA CYS A 252 -1.97 -23.80 3.94
C CYS A 252 -0.52 -24.27 3.87
N THR A 253 -0.20 -25.16 2.93
CA THR A 253 1.15 -25.73 2.74
C THR A 253 1.63 -25.63 1.29
N LYS A 254 0.81 -25.08 0.37
CA LYS A 254 1.13 -25.02 -1.05
C LYS A 254 2.06 -23.84 -1.33
N THR A 255 3.35 -24.06 -1.13
CA THR A 255 4.37 -23.10 -1.51
C THR A 255 4.66 -23.14 -3.00
N GLN A 256 5.10 -22.02 -3.55
CA GLN A 256 5.50 -21.90 -4.95
C GLN A 256 6.65 -20.91 -5.09
N MET A 257 7.39 -21.02 -6.19
CA MET A 257 8.38 -20.01 -6.56
C MET A 257 7.69 -18.92 -7.38
N GLY A 258 7.77 -17.68 -6.90
CA GLY A 258 7.34 -16.50 -7.66
C GLY A 258 8.24 -16.22 -8.85
N ARG A 259 7.73 -15.50 -9.84
CA ARG A 259 8.52 -15.05 -11.00
C ARG A 259 9.59 -14.03 -10.61
N ASP A 260 9.41 -13.36 -9.49
CA ASP A 260 10.38 -12.47 -8.83
C ASP A 260 11.48 -13.23 -8.07
N GLY A 261 11.46 -14.56 -8.12
CA GLY A 261 12.46 -15.43 -7.45
C GLY A 261 12.23 -15.63 -5.95
N LYS A 262 11.15 -15.12 -5.38
CA LYS A 262 10.83 -15.31 -3.97
C LYS A 262 9.91 -16.51 -3.77
N VAL A 263 10.09 -17.21 -2.64
CA VAL A 263 9.15 -18.27 -2.24
C VAL A 263 7.86 -17.64 -1.72
N GLN A 264 6.73 -18.15 -2.18
CA GLN A 264 5.40 -17.61 -1.91
C GLN A 264 4.44 -18.70 -1.42
N LEU A 265 3.41 -18.29 -0.68
CA LEU A 265 2.23 -19.09 -0.33
C LEU A 265 1.02 -18.17 -0.39
N ASN A 266 -0.08 -18.65 -0.98
CA ASN A 266 -1.29 -17.85 -1.16
C ASN A 266 -2.47 -18.47 -0.41
N LEU A 267 -3.04 -17.71 0.53
CA LEU A 267 -4.34 -17.97 1.14
C LEU A 267 -5.40 -17.04 0.55
N PHE A 268 -6.66 -17.39 0.77
CA PHE A 268 -7.78 -16.55 0.40
C PHE A 268 -8.71 -16.39 1.60
N ASP A 269 -9.12 -15.16 1.86
CA ASP A 269 -10.10 -14.89 2.87
C ASP A 269 -11.52 -15.36 2.42
N PRO A 270 -12.55 -15.32 3.28
CA PRO A 270 -13.90 -15.76 2.91
C PRO A 270 -14.51 -15.01 1.72
N ASP A 271 -14.09 -13.78 1.49
CA ASP A 271 -14.54 -12.92 0.40
C ASP A 271 -13.63 -12.96 -0.83
N GLN A 272 -12.77 -13.98 -0.94
CA GLN A 272 -11.85 -14.26 -2.06
C GLN A 272 -10.64 -13.32 -2.16
N THR A 273 -10.37 -12.49 -1.16
CA THR A 273 -9.17 -11.65 -1.13
C THR A 273 -7.93 -12.52 -0.90
N ARG A 274 -6.93 -12.37 -1.75
CA ARG A 274 -5.65 -13.04 -1.61
C ARG A 274 -4.84 -12.42 -0.47
N VAL A 275 -4.39 -13.26 0.44
CA VAL A 275 -3.33 -12.97 1.40
C VAL A 275 -2.11 -13.76 0.99
N GLU A 276 -1.11 -13.06 0.50
CA GLU A 276 0.13 -13.67 0.07
C GLU A 276 1.14 -13.69 1.22
N PHE A 277 1.80 -14.82 1.42
CA PHE A 277 3.04 -14.87 2.18
C PHE A 277 4.21 -14.90 1.21
N MET A 278 5.25 -14.12 1.49
CA MET A 278 6.41 -13.99 0.61
C MET A 278 7.69 -13.88 1.43
N GLU A 279 8.73 -14.59 1.02
CA GLU A 279 10.05 -14.39 1.64
C GLU A 279 10.60 -13.01 1.33
N PHE A 280 11.27 -12.37 2.30
CA PHE A 280 11.78 -10.99 2.15
C PHE A 280 12.74 -10.85 0.97
N ALA A 281 13.62 -11.82 0.78
CA ALA A 281 14.61 -11.83 -0.29
C ALA A 281 14.34 -12.96 -1.30
N PRO A 282 14.75 -12.81 -2.56
CA PRO A 282 14.62 -13.87 -3.54
C PRO A 282 15.57 -15.05 -3.21
N ALA A 283 15.07 -16.28 -3.38
CA ALA A 283 15.84 -17.52 -3.22
C ALA A 283 16.53 -17.93 -4.54
N GLN A 284 16.16 -17.30 -5.65
CA GLN A 284 16.79 -17.49 -6.96
C GLN A 284 16.72 -16.20 -7.78
N GLU A 285 17.45 -16.15 -8.88
CA GLU A 285 17.40 -15.01 -9.80
C GLU A 285 15.98 -14.75 -10.29
N PRO A 286 15.51 -13.49 -10.24
CA PRO A 286 14.18 -13.11 -10.75
C PRO A 286 14.14 -13.21 -12.27
N CYS A 287 12.96 -13.54 -12.84
CA CYS A 287 12.75 -13.34 -14.26
C CYS A 287 12.52 -11.85 -14.57
N CYS A 288 12.57 -11.55 -15.83
CA CYS A 288 11.94 -10.41 -16.50
C CYS A 288 12.64 -9.06 -16.23
N SER A 289 12.93 -8.69 -14.99
CA SER A 289 13.75 -7.53 -14.62
C SER A 289 14.58 -7.82 -13.36
N PRO A 290 15.74 -7.16 -13.18
CA PRO A 290 16.41 -7.17 -11.89
C PRO A 290 15.63 -6.34 -10.86
N PHE A 291 15.85 -6.60 -9.58
CA PHE A 291 15.45 -5.68 -8.54
C PHE A 291 16.31 -4.42 -8.55
N THR A 292 15.68 -3.27 -8.39
CA THR A 292 16.36 -1.96 -8.42
C THR A 292 16.50 -1.32 -7.04
N GLY A 293 15.97 -1.94 -6.00
CA GLY A 293 16.00 -1.45 -4.62
C GLY A 293 16.35 -2.54 -3.61
N LYS A 294 16.48 -2.14 -2.34
CA LYS A 294 16.72 -3.06 -1.23
C LYS A 294 15.47 -3.90 -0.96
N HIS A 295 15.66 -5.17 -0.61
CA HIS A 295 14.57 -6.00 -0.12
C HIS A 295 14.15 -5.57 1.29
N PRO A 296 12.86 -5.68 1.65
CA PRO A 296 12.43 -5.51 3.03
C PRO A 296 13.08 -6.56 3.93
N THR A 297 13.17 -6.25 5.21
CA THR A 297 13.70 -7.14 6.24
C THR A 297 12.75 -7.18 7.44
N PRO A 298 12.84 -8.16 8.34
CA PRO A 298 12.00 -8.19 9.54
C PRO A 298 12.15 -6.94 10.43
N GLY A 299 13.31 -6.29 10.37
CA GLY A 299 13.64 -5.11 11.18
C GLY A 299 13.28 -3.77 10.54
N ASP A 300 12.93 -3.73 9.26
CA ASP A 300 12.52 -2.51 8.58
C ASP A 300 11.08 -2.16 8.98
N GLN A 301 10.90 -1.80 10.22
CA GLN A 301 9.64 -1.22 10.65
C GLN A 301 9.66 0.25 10.27
N ASN A 302 8.50 0.81 9.95
CA ASN A 302 8.36 2.21 9.61
C ASN A 302 8.85 3.08 10.77
N ASN A 303 10.11 3.50 10.74
CA ASN A 303 10.75 4.37 11.73
C ASN A 303 10.42 5.83 11.47
#